data_f19a5504e18f87e6d2d630688701d962
#
_entry.id   f19a5504e18f87e6d2d630688701d962
#
_cell.length_a   1.000
_cell.length_b   1.000
_cell.length_c   1.000
_cell.angle_alpha   90.00
_cell.angle_beta   90.00
_cell.angle_gamma   90.00
#
_symmetry.space_group_name_H-M   'P 1'
#
loop_
_entity.id
_entity.type
_entity.pdbx_description
1 polymer ?
#
loop_
_entity_poly.entity_id
_entity_poly.type
_entity_poly.pdbx_seq_one_letter_code
_entity_poly.pdbx_strand_id
1 'polypeptide(L)'
;MTALYLERFMNYGLTAQELRSGKPIIGIAQSGSDLTPCNRIHLELSQRIREGIRDAGGIPMEFPTHPIFENCRRPTAALDRNLAYLGLVEILNGYPIDAVVVTTGCDKTTPAGIMAASTVDVPAITLSGGPMLDGWHEGELVGSGTVIWRSRRLLGAGEIDEEEFLRRATDSAPSAGHCNTMGTASTMNAVAEALGMCLPGNAAIPAPYRERAQMAYETGRRIVDMAYEDLRPSQILTRDAFLNAIRTVSAIGGSTNAQPHIVAMARHAGVELTPSDWTEYGYEIPLLANVQPAGKFLSERFHRAGGVPSVMWELLQAGKLSGGALTCTGRSQADNLAGRESSDREVVRPYGEPLMTHGGFLVLSGNLFDFAIMKTSVISDDFRARYLSTRGSEGVFDVRAIVFDGSDDYHHRINDPALQIDEHCILVIRSSGPIGWPGSAEVVNMQPPDALLKRGITSLPTLGDGRQSGTSDSPSILNASPESAAGGGLAWLRTGDIIRIDLNKGRCDALVDEQEIERRRGEGLPEIPQSNTPWEELYRQMTGQLADGAVLDFTVKYRGTSRKVPRHNH
;
A
#
# COMPACT_ATOMS: atom_id res chain seq x y z
N MET A 1 1.78 38.77 -2.70
CA MET A 1 0.46 38.42 -3.29
C MET A 1 -0.03 39.59 -4.12
N THR A 2 -0.49 39.36 -5.36
CA THR A 2 -0.96 40.44 -6.23
C THR A 2 -2.34 40.94 -5.81
N ALA A 3 -2.74 42.15 -6.26
CA ALA A 3 -4.05 42.73 -5.96
C ALA A 3 -5.22 41.83 -6.41
N LEU A 4 -5.05 41.11 -7.51
CA LEU A 4 -6.06 40.16 -8.01
C LEU A 4 -6.28 38.98 -7.04
N TYR A 5 -5.24 38.43 -6.45
CA TYR A 5 -5.40 37.39 -5.42
C TYR A 5 -6.13 37.95 -4.19
N LEU A 6 -5.78 39.16 -3.75
CA LEU A 6 -6.46 39.80 -2.62
C LEU A 6 -7.96 39.94 -2.89
N GLU A 7 -8.34 40.46 -4.06
CA GLU A 7 -9.74 40.63 -4.44
C GLU A 7 -10.52 39.32 -4.40
N ARG A 8 -9.97 38.25 -5.01
CA ARG A 8 -10.67 36.96 -5.10
C ARG A 8 -10.78 36.22 -3.76
N PHE A 9 -9.76 36.27 -2.94
CA PHE A 9 -9.83 35.63 -1.63
C PHE A 9 -10.71 36.40 -0.63
N MET A 10 -10.91 37.72 -0.83
CA MET A 10 -11.92 38.48 -0.07
C MET A 10 -13.34 38.05 -0.38
N ASN A 11 -13.67 37.62 -1.60
CA ASN A 11 -14.99 37.04 -1.93
C ASN A 11 -15.29 35.76 -1.12
N TYR A 12 -14.28 35.05 -0.72
CA TYR A 12 -14.36 33.85 0.07
C TYR A 12 -14.52 34.11 1.59
N GLY A 13 -14.43 35.39 1.98
CA GLY A 13 -14.61 35.85 3.39
C GLY A 13 -13.31 36.08 4.16
N LEU A 14 -12.15 35.99 3.51
CA LEU A 14 -10.88 36.41 4.11
C LEU A 14 -10.80 37.95 4.09
N THR A 15 -10.33 38.53 5.17
CA THR A 15 -10.14 39.97 5.24
C THR A 15 -8.84 40.41 4.59
N ALA A 16 -8.78 41.65 4.08
CA ALA A 16 -7.55 42.23 3.57
C ALA A 16 -6.43 42.27 4.64
N GLN A 17 -6.80 42.37 5.92
CA GLN A 17 -5.87 42.33 7.02
C GLN A 17 -5.24 40.94 7.19
N GLU A 18 -6.04 39.86 7.15
CA GLU A 18 -5.53 38.48 7.21
C GLU A 18 -4.56 38.21 6.05
N LEU A 19 -4.94 38.55 4.82
CA LEU A 19 -4.13 38.31 3.63
C LEU A 19 -2.80 39.08 3.62
N ARG A 20 -2.73 40.22 4.32
CA ARG A 20 -1.50 41.03 4.47
C ARG A 20 -0.74 40.77 5.77
N SER A 21 -1.23 39.90 6.62
CA SER A 21 -0.68 39.66 7.97
C SER A 21 0.67 38.93 7.98
N GLY A 22 1.08 38.33 6.86
CA GLY A 22 2.26 37.44 6.80
C GLY A 22 2.02 36.06 7.42
N LYS A 23 0.79 35.72 7.79
CA LYS A 23 0.43 34.39 8.25
C LYS A 23 0.59 33.35 7.15
N PRO A 24 1.04 32.12 7.46
CA PRO A 24 1.19 31.08 6.46
C PRO A 24 -0.17 30.64 5.92
N ILE A 25 -0.23 30.43 4.62
CA ILE A 25 -1.39 29.86 3.92
C ILE A 25 -1.23 28.34 3.90
N ILE A 26 -2.10 27.65 4.59
CA ILE A 26 -2.05 26.20 4.75
C ILE A 26 -3.08 25.54 3.84
N GLY A 27 -2.61 24.77 2.88
CA GLY A 27 -3.47 23.91 2.05
C GLY A 27 -4.03 22.74 2.85
N ILE A 28 -5.30 22.40 2.63
CA ILE A 28 -5.90 21.15 3.08
C ILE A 28 -6.25 20.37 1.82
N ALA A 29 -5.36 19.46 1.43
CA ALA A 29 -5.53 18.56 0.29
C ALA A 29 -6.46 17.41 0.68
N GLN A 30 -7.76 17.59 0.45
CA GLN A 30 -8.82 16.75 0.94
C GLN A 30 -9.21 15.68 -0.10
N SER A 31 -9.18 14.39 0.26
CA SER A 31 -9.44 13.24 -0.62
C SER A 31 -10.81 12.57 -0.40
N GLY A 32 -11.69 13.16 0.42
CA GLY A 32 -13.03 12.65 0.66
C GLY A 32 -13.96 12.92 -0.52
N SER A 33 -14.80 11.93 -0.84
CA SER A 33 -15.77 11.99 -1.94
C SER A 33 -16.77 10.85 -1.79
N ASP A 34 -17.96 10.99 -2.34
CA ASP A 34 -18.94 9.91 -2.42
C ASP A 34 -18.46 8.74 -3.30
N LEU A 35 -17.51 9.01 -4.23
CA LEU A 35 -16.85 7.97 -5.02
C LEU A 35 -15.79 7.19 -4.24
N THR A 36 -15.42 7.64 -3.03
CA THR A 36 -14.38 7.05 -2.20
C THR A 36 -14.86 6.82 -0.77
N PRO A 37 -15.74 5.85 -0.51
CA PRO A 37 -16.33 5.62 0.81
C PRO A 37 -15.31 5.50 1.95
N CYS A 38 -14.14 4.91 1.68
CA CYS A 38 -13.04 4.79 2.65
C CYS A 38 -12.51 6.16 3.12
N ASN A 39 -12.68 7.21 2.31
CA ASN A 39 -12.18 8.56 2.59
C ASN A 39 -13.31 9.54 2.94
N ARG A 40 -14.57 9.09 2.98
CA ARG A 40 -15.72 9.96 3.18
C ARG A 40 -15.60 10.83 4.45
N ILE A 41 -15.05 10.26 5.51
CA ILE A 41 -14.81 10.94 6.80
C ILE A 41 -13.90 12.18 6.67
N HIS A 42 -13.07 12.27 5.62
CA HIS A 42 -12.17 13.42 5.44
C HIS A 42 -12.90 14.74 5.25
N LEU A 43 -14.15 14.72 4.76
CA LEU A 43 -14.98 15.92 4.67
C LEU A 43 -15.26 16.52 6.05
N GLU A 44 -15.49 15.67 7.06
CA GLU A 44 -15.69 16.09 8.46
C GLU A 44 -14.37 16.48 9.12
N LEU A 45 -13.32 15.70 8.91
CA LEU A 45 -12.00 15.96 9.49
C LEU A 45 -11.38 17.26 8.97
N SER A 46 -11.66 17.66 7.72
CA SER A 46 -11.20 18.93 7.16
C SER A 46 -11.64 20.13 8.00
N GLN A 47 -12.83 20.08 8.60
CA GLN A 47 -13.32 21.16 9.49
C GLN A 47 -12.45 21.25 10.75
N ARG A 48 -12.11 20.10 11.35
CA ARG A 48 -11.24 20.06 12.53
C ARG A 48 -9.81 20.52 12.22
N ILE A 49 -9.26 20.13 11.06
CA ILE A 49 -7.97 20.64 10.59
C ILE A 49 -8.01 22.16 10.44
N ARG A 50 -9.06 22.71 9.84
CA ARG A 50 -9.29 24.15 9.64
C ARG A 50 -9.29 24.92 10.96
N GLU A 51 -9.97 24.38 11.97
CA GLU A 51 -9.99 24.97 13.31
C GLU A 51 -8.57 25.01 13.92
N GLY A 52 -7.83 23.89 13.88
CA GLY A 52 -6.46 23.81 14.38
C GLY A 52 -5.51 24.82 13.68
N ILE A 53 -5.63 24.96 12.35
CA ILE A 53 -4.85 25.94 11.58
C ILE A 53 -5.18 27.37 12.03
N ARG A 54 -6.46 27.72 12.19
CA ARG A 54 -6.86 29.06 12.62
C ARG A 54 -6.40 29.39 14.03
N ASP A 55 -6.55 28.45 14.96
CA ASP A 55 -6.13 28.64 16.35
C ASP A 55 -4.60 28.79 16.48
N ALA A 56 -3.82 28.14 15.60
CA ALA A 56 -2.39 28.32 15.51
C ALA A 56 -1.96 29.59 14.72
N GLY A 57 -2.92 30.33 14.17
CA GLY A 57 -2.65 31.59 13.48
C GLY A 57 -2.37 31.47 11.98
N GLY A 58 -2.65 30.32 11.35
CA GLY A 58 -2.56 30.12 9.90
C GLY A 58 -3.86 30.47 9.15
N ILE A 59 -3.78 30.51 7.84
CA ILE A 59 -4.93 30.72 6.92
C ILE A 59 -5.22 29.41 6.19
N PRO A 60 -6.32 28.70 6.53
CA PRO A 60 -6.65 27.43 5.89
C PRO A 60 -7.30 27.62 4.53
N MET A 61 -6.82 26.87 3.52
CA MET A 61 -7.40 26.78 2.18
C MET A 61 -7.59 25.31 1.80
N GLU A 62 -8.85 24.87 1.79
CA GLU A 62 -9.21 23.50 1.42
C GLU A 62 -9.41 23.37 -0.08
N PHE A 63 -8.95 22.27 -0.64
CA PHE A 63 -9.17 21.90 -2.03
C PHE A 63 -9.29 20.39 -2.19
N PRO A 64 -10.09 19.88 -3.16
CA PRO A 64 -10.22 18.46 -3.41
C PRO A 64 -8.98 17.92 -4.12
N THR A 65 -8.64 16.66 -3.82
CA THR A 65 -7.70 15.86 -4.61
C THR A 65 -8.44 14.85 -5.48
N HIS A 66 -7.71 14.19 -6.39
CA HIS A 66 -8.30 13.15 -7.23
C HIS A 66 -8.86 12.00 -6.37
N PRO A 67 -10.15 11.61 -6.54
CA PRO A 67 -10.75 10.54 -5.75
C PRO A 67 -10.21 9.17 -6.19
N ILE A 68 -9.72 8.39 -5.23
CA ILE A 68 -9.18 7.04 -5.48
C ILE A 68 -9.85 6.05 -4.54
N PHE A 69 -10.48 5.00 -5.09
CA PHE A 69 -11.06 3.91 -4.34
C PHE A 69 -10.74 2.56 -4.99
N GLU A 70 -9.98 1.71 -4.31
CA GLU A 70 -9.40 0.47 -4.85
C GLU A 70 -10.43 -0.45 -5.49
N ASN A 71 -11.56 -0.67 -4.83
CA ASN A 71 -12.51 -1.70 -5.25
C ASN A 71 -13.44 -1.28 -6.40
N CYS A 72 -13.57 0.01 -6.69
CA CYS A 72 -14.57 0.52 -7.65
C CYS A 72 -13.95 1.17 -8.89
N ARG A 73 -12.70 1.60 -8.82
CA ARG A 73 -12.00 2.23 -9.96
C ARG A 73 -11.52 1.17 -10.95
N ARG A 74 -11.88 1.32 -12.22
CA ARG A 74 -11.46 0.45 -13.33
C ARG A 74 -10.41 1.14 -14.20
N PRO A 75 -9.42 0.41 -14.74
CA PRO A 75 -9.14 -1.01 -14.51
C PRO A 75 -8.61 -1.31 -13.09
N THR A 76 -7.96 -0.37 -12.43
CA THR A 76 -7.47 -0.45 -11.04
C THR A 76 -7.20 0.93 -10.46
N ALA A 77 -7.35 1.10 -9.16
CA ALA A 77 -7.04 2.36 -8.48
C ALA A 77 -5.55 2.71 -8.49
N ALA A 78 -4.65 1.74 -8.68
CA ALA A 78 -3.22 2.00 -8.75
C ALA A 78 -2.82 2.84 -9.98
N LEU A 79 -3.57 2.77 -11.06
CA LEU A 79 -3.45 3.66 -12.21
C LEU A 79 -3.52 5.14 -11.78
N ASP A 80 -4.47 5.47 -10.90
CA ASP A 80 -4.75 6.86 -10.51
C ASP A 80 -3.78 7.40 -9.44
N ARG A 81 -2.92 6.57 -8.84
CA ARG A 81 -1.89 7.05 -7.89
C ARG A 81 -1.00 8.13 -8.52
N ASN A 82 -0.52 7.89 -9.74
CA ASN A 82 0.33 8.85 -10.47
C ASN A 82 -0.46 10.05 -11.00
N LEU A 83 -1.73 9.88 -11.35
CA LEU A 83 -2.60 11.00 -11.76
C LEU A 83 -2.88 11.93 -10.57
N ALA A 84 -3.20 11.39 -9.41
CA ALA A 84 -3.39 12.15 -8.19
C ALA A 84 -2.10 12.88 -7.76
N TYR A 85 -0.96 12.22 -7.91
CA TYR A 85 0.36 12.82 -7.68
C TYR A 85 0.58 14.04 -8.58
N LEU A 86 0.40 13.90 -9.91
CA LEU A 86 0.58 15.00 -10.86
C LEU A 86 -0.34 16.18 -10.54
N GLY A 87 -1.63 15.92 -10.34
CA GLY A 87 -2.60 16.98 -10.01
C GLY A 87 -2.24 17.73 -8.73
N LEU A 88 -1.78 17.01 -7.70
CA LEU A 88 -1.38 17.64 -6.44
C LEU A 88 -0.08 18.45 -6.57
N VAL A 89 0.90 17.97 -7.34
CA VAL A 89 2.13 18.74 -7.65
C VAL A 89 1.77 20.07 -8.30
N GLU A 90 0.89 20.07 -9.31
CA GLU A 90 0.49 21.29 -10.02
C GLU A 90 -0.22 22.29 -9.08
N ILE A 91 -1.07 21.81 -8.18
CA ILE A 91 -1.72 22.67 -7.19
C ILE A 91 -0.70 23.25 -6.22
N LEU A 92 0.15 22.42 -5.62
CA LEU A 92 1.15 22.86 -4.64
C LEU A 92 2.19 23.82 -5.23
N ASN A 93 2.50 23.66 -6.51
CA ASN A 93 3.44 24.55 -7.22
C ASN A 93 2.79 25.85 -7.73
N GLY A 94 1.52 25.75 -8.19
CA GLY A 94 0.85 26.86 -8.89
C GLY A 94 0.11 27.84 -7.98
N TYR A 95 -0.27 27.43 -6.77
CA TYR A 95 -1.03 28.26 -5.84
C TYR A 95 -0.17 28.74 -4.66
N PRO A 96 -0.53 29.87 -4.00
CA PRO A 96 0.27 30.46 -2.92
C PRO A 96 0.07 29.71 -1.59
N ILE A 97 0.40 28.41 -1.58
CA ILE A 97 0.33 27.53 -0.41
C ILE A 97 1.72 27.43 0.21
N ASP A 98 1.84 27.75 1.50
CA ASP A 98 3.13 27.72 2.23
C ASP A 98 3.41 26.37 2.87
N ALA A 99 2.35 25.64 3.25
CA ALA A 99 2.45 24.28 3.79
C ALA A 99 1.13 23.51 3.52
N VAL A 100 1.14 22.18 3.65
CA VAL A 100 -0.03 21.36 3.31
C VAL A 100 -0.30 20.25 4.30
N VAL A 101 -1.58 20.07 4.68
CA VAL A 101 -2.10 18.85 5.28
C VAL A 101 -2.68 18.00 4.16
N VAL A 102 -2.21 16.75 4.02
CA VAL A 102 -2.74 15.79 3.06
C VAL A 102 -3.57 14.76 3.81
N THR A 103 -4.89 14.70 3.53
CA THR A 103 -5.73 13.66 4.11
C THR A 103 -5.53 12.34 3.36
N THR A 104 -5.32 11.27 4.10
CA THR A 104 -5.01 9.94 3.58
C THR A 104 -5.97 8.89 4.16
N GLY A 105 -6.23 7.83 3.43
CA GLY A 105 -7.15 6.80 3.90
C GLY A 105 -7.05 5.54 3.05
N CYS A 106 -7.56 5.60 1.82
CA CYS A 106 -7.36 4.52 0.87
C CYS A 106 -5.87 4.44 0.47
N ASP A 107 -5.44 3.26 0.16
CA ASP A 107 -4.05 2.84 0.02
C ASP A 107 -3.17 3.65 -0.98
N LYS A 108 -3.77 4.28 -2.00
CA LYS A 108 -3.04 5.09 -2.99
C LYS A 108 -2.96 6.57 -2.63
N THR A 109 -3.82 7.08 -1.74
CA THR A 109 -3.80 8.50 -1.35
C THR A 109 -2.56 8.86 -0.54
N THR A 110 -2.11 7.95 0.35
CA THR A 110 -0.90 8.15 1.14
C THR A 110 0.35 8.28 0.27
N PRO A 111 0.69 7.32 -0.61
CA PRO A 111 1.88 7.47 -1.45
C PRO A 111 1.76 8.62 -2.43
N ALA A 112 0.61 8.87 -3.05
CA ALA A 112 0.43 10.00 -3.97
C ALA A 112 0.69 11.35 -3.27
N GLY A 113 0.19 11.52 -2.05
CA GLY A 113 0.38 12.72 -1.26
C GLY A 113 1.84 12.95 -0.84
N ILE A 114 2.51 11.91 -0.35
CA ILE A 114 3.92 11.99 0.05
C ILE A 114 4.83 12.22 -1.16
N MET A 115 4.58 11.53 -2.30
CA MET A 115 5.31 11.78 -3.55
C MET A 115 5.19 13.25 -3.99
N ALA A 116 3.98 13.83 -3.95
CA ALA A 116 3.76 15.21 -4.35
C ALA A 116 4.43 16.20 -3.39
N ALA A 117 4.30 15.98 -2.09
CA ALA A 117 4.96 16.80 -1.07
C ALA A 117 6.48 16.76 -1.21
N SER A 118 7.06 15.59 -1.50
CA SER A 118 8.51 15.42 -1.75
C SER A 118 8.99 16.14 -3.01
N THR A 119 8.16 16.12 -4.07
CA THR A 119 8.51 16.77 -5.34
C THR A 119 8.55 18.29 -5.22
N VAL A 120 7.53 18.87 -4.57
CA VAL A 120 7.45 20.35 -4.39
C VAL A 120 8.28 20.82 -3.20
N ASP A 121 8.54 19.94 -2.26
CA ASP A 121 9.32 20.17 -1.03
C ASP A 121 8.82 21.35 -0.20
N VAL A 122 7.51 21.40 0.03
CA VAL A 122 6.88 22.31 1.00
C VAL A 122 6.62 21.59 2.32
N PRO A 123 6.63 22.27 3.48
CA PRO A 123 6.21 21.66 4.74
C PRO A 123 4.90 20.91 4.59
N ALA A 124 4.90 19.63 4.94
CA ALA A 124 3.78 18.75 4.70
C ALA A 124 3.59 17.75 5.84
N ILE A 125 2.33 17.47 6.18
CA ILE A 125 1.95 16.48 7.16
C ILE A 125 0.75 15.69 6.64
N THR A 126 0.72 14.38 6.91
CA THR A 126 -0.41 13.53 6.55
C THR A 126 -1.35 13.33 7.72
N LEU A 127 -2.64 13.18 7.42
CA LEU A 127 -3.68 12.80 8.38
C LEU A 127 -4.47 11.62 7.83
N SER A 128 -4.43 10.48 8.53
CA SER A 128 -5.25 9.32 8.21
C SER A 128 -6.72 9.57 8.55
N GLY A 129 -7.65 9.09 7.73
CA GLY A 129 -9.07 9.03 8.06
C GLY A 129 -9.38 7.96 9.11
N GLY A 130 -8.51 6.98 9.29
CA GLY A 130 -8.64 5.88 10.23
C GLY A 130 -9.40 4.67 9.70
N PRO A 131 -9.17 3.50 10.29
CA PRO A 131 -9.89 2.27 9.97
C PRO A 131 -11.33 2.29 10.48
N MET A 132 -12.18 1.44 9.91
CA MET A 132 -13.48 1.10 10.46
C MET A 132 -13.34 0.44 11.84
N LEU A 133 -14.44 0.37 12.58
CA LEU A 133 -14.59 -0.44 13.78
C LEU A 133 -14.47 -1.95 13.45
N ASP A 134 -14.32 -2.78 14.48
CA ASP A 134 -14.27 -4.22 14.33
C ASP A 134 -15.63 -4.76 13.82
N GLY A 135 -15.59 -5.59 12.77
CA GLY A 135 -16.77 -6.27 12.23
C GLY A 135 -17.07 -7.57 12.98
N TRP A 136 -18.35 -7.90 13.10
CA TRP A 136 -18.81 -9.10 13.81
C TRP A 136 -19.93 -9.78 13.03
N HIS A 137 -19.77 -11.09 12.79
CA HIS A 137 -20.77 -11.94 12.18
C HIS A 137 -21.03 -13.15 13.08
N GLU A 138 -22.25 -13.30 13.60
CA GLU A 138 -22.65 -14.42 14.49
C GLU A 138 -21.69 -14.69 15.66
N GLY A 139 -21.07 -13.62 16.21
CA GLY A 139 -20.12 -13.72 17.32
C GLY A 139 -18.66 -13.98 16.90
N GLU A 140 -18.39 -14.16 15.62
CA GLU A 140 -17.04 -14.20 15.07
C GLU A 140 -16.57 -12.81 14.64
N LEU A 141 -15.27 -12.52 14.87
CA LEU A 141 -14.61 -11.31 14.41
C LEU A 141 -14.34 -11.41 12.90
N VAL A 142 -14.92 -10.54 12.09
CA VAL A 142 -14.80 -10.53 10.63
C VAL A 142 -14.15 -9.24 10.15
N GLY A 143 -12.99 -9.40 9.50
CA GLY A 143 -12.24 -8.27 8.95
C GLY A 143 -12.62 -7.96 7.51
N SER A 144 -12.70 -6.67 7.19
CA SER A 144 -12.93 -6.18 5.84
C SER A 144 -11.85 -6.72 4.87
N GLY A 145 -12.28 -7.32 3.79
CA GLY A 145 -11.42 -7.98 2.80
C GLY A 145 -11.04 -9.42 3.20
N THR A 146 -10.58 -9.70 4.40
CA THR A 146 -10.25 -11.08 4.81
C THR A 146 -11.45 -11.99 4.77
N VAL A 147 -12.61 -11.52 5.22
CA VAL A 147 -13.88 -12.27 5.16
C VAL A 147 -14.30 -12.54 3.71
N ILE A 148 -14.02 -11.63 2.78
CA ILE A 148 -14.37 -11.81 1.36
C ILE A 148 -13.62 -13.00 0.76
N TRP A 149 -12.30 -13.10 1.00
CA TRP A 149 -11.48 -14.20 0.49
C TRP A 149 -11.91 -15.54 1.09
N ARG A 150 -12.15 -15.57 2.40
CA ARG A 150 -12.66 -16.77 3.09
C ARG A 150 -14.04 -17.16 2.55
N SER A 151 -14.97 -16.23 2.44
CA SER A 151 -16.35 -16.52 1.98
C SER A 151 -16.41 -16.93 0.51
N ARG A 152 -15.52 -16.40 -0.35
CA ARG A 152 -15.40 -16.89 -1.74
C ARG A 152 -15.01 -18.36 -1.80
N ARG A 153 -14.06 -18.80 -0.95
CA ARG A 153 -13.70 -20.22 -0.87
C ARG A 153 -14.86 -21.09 -0.39
N LEU A 154 -15.59 -20.64 0.63
CA LEU A 154 -16.77 -21.36 1.14
C LEU A 154 -17.90 -21.43 0.10
N LEU A 155 -18.12 -20.36 -0.65
CA LEU A 155 -19.09 -20.32 -1.75
C LEU A 155 -18.69 -21.29 -2.87
N GLY A 156 -17.43 -21.29 -3.30
CA GLY A 156 -16.90 -22.22 -4.30
C GLY A 156 -16.94 -23.69 -3.85
N ALA A 157 -16.76 -23.94 -2.55
CA ALA A 157 -16.94 -25.26 -1.95
C ALA A 157 -18.42 -25.68 -1.83
N GLY A 158 -19.37 -24.74 -1.95
CA GLY A 158 -20.80 -24.98 -1.77
C GLY A 158 -21.22 -25.07 -0.30
N GLU A 159 -20.41 -24.54 0.62
CA GLU A 159 -20.68 -24.55 2.06
C GLU A 159 -21.57 -23.38 2.50
N ILE A 160 -21.59 -22.29 1.74
CA ILE A 160 -22.48 -21.14 1.92
C ILE A 160 -23.13 -20.76 0.59
N ASP A 161 -24.23 -20.05 0.64
CA ASP A 161 -24.88 -19.44 -0.53
C ASP A 161 -24.49 -17.96 -0.70
N GLU A 162 -25.01 -17.32 -1.77
CA GLU A 162 -24.75 -15.91 -2.06
C GLU A 162 -25.33 -14.97 -1.00
N GLU A 163 -26.46 -15.33 -0.38
CA GLU A 163 -27.09 -14.51 0.65
C GLU A 163 -26.21 -14.45 1.91
N GLU A 164 -25.70 -15.61 2.33
CA GLU A 164 -24.76 -15.70 3.44
C GLU A 164 -23.43 -14.99 3.13
N PHE A 165 -22.93 -15.12 1.90
CA PHE A 165 -21.75 -14.36 1.45
C PHE A 165 -21.96 -12.86 1.62
N LEU A 166 -23.11 -12.32 1.18
CA LEU A 166 -23.42 -10.88 1.29
C LEU A 166 -23.60 -10.44 2.74
N ARG A 167 -24.19 -11.26 3.61
CA ARG A 167 -24.30 -10.96 5.05
C ARG A 167 -22.92 -10.79 5.68
N ARG A 168 -22.02 -11.74 5.47
CA ARG A 168 -20.63 -11.69 5.98
C ARG A 168 -19.86 -10.47 5.47
N ALA A 169 -20.03 -10.15 4.19
CA ALA A 169 -19.42 -8.98 3.58
C ALA A 169 -19.93 -7.68 4.23
N THR A 170 -21.25 -7.56 4.45
CA THR A 170 -21.88 -6.41 5.09
C THR A 170 -21.40 -6.23 6.53
N ASP A 171 -21.37 -7.31 7.31
CA ASP A 171 -21.00 -7.30 8.73
C ASP A 171 -19.53 -6.95 8.95
N SER A 172 -18.68 -7.10 7.93
CA SER A 172 -17.27 -6.71 7.99
C SER A 172 -17.02 -5.22 7.83
N ALA A 173 -18.05 -4.43 7.49
CA ALA A 173 -17.95 -3.00 7.20
C ALA A 173 -18.91 -2.17 8.10
N PRO A 174 -18.71 -2.14 9.44
CA PRO A 174 -19.69 -1.65 10.41
C PRO A 174 -19.73 -0.12 10.55
N SER A 175 -18.78 0.62 9.99
CA SER A 175 -18.67 2.07 10.20
C SER A 175 -17.99 2.79 9.04
N ALA A 176 -17.94 4.12 9.10
CA ALA A 176 -17.04 4.92 8.28
C ALA A 176 -15.56 4.53 8.54
N GLY A 177 -14.70 4.74 7.56
CA GLY A 177 -13.25 4.45 7.63
C GLY A 177 -12.77 3.56 6.49
N HIS A 178 -11.46 3.36 6.42
CA HIS A 178 -10.86 2.37 5.52
C HIS A 178 -10.89 0.97 6.14
N CYS A 179 -10.40 -0.05 5.42
CA CYS A 179 -10.38 -1.44 5.92
C CYS A 179 -9.82 -1.54 7.34
N ASN A 180 -10.47 -2.34 8.18
CA ASN A 180 -10.13 -2.57 9.60
C ASN A 180 -9.11 -3.70 9.83
N THR A 181 -8.58 -4.27 8.75
CA THR A 181 -7.46 -5.23 8.75
C THR A 181 -6.13 -4.53 8.45
N MET A 182 -5.01 -5.23 8.59
CA MET A 182 -3.69 -4.77 8.13
C MET A 182 -3.54 -4.98 6.61
N GLY A 183 -4.56 -4.53 5.86
CA GLY A 183 -4.53 -4.41 4.41
C GLY A 183 -3.70 -3.22 3.96
N THR A 184 -3.77 -2.86 2.66
CA THR A 184 -2.89 -1.82 2.10
C THR A 184 -3.16 -0.43 2.69
N ALA A 185 -4.41 -0.08 2.98
CA ALA A 185 -4.76 1.21 3.58
C ALA A 185 -4.11 1.39 4.97
N SER A 186 -4.31 0.44 5.89
CA SER A 186 -3.67 0.46 7.22
C SER A 186 -2.15 0.42 7.13
N THR A 187 -1.60 -0.40 6.22
CA THR A 187 -0.16 -0.50 5.98
C THR A 187 0.42 0.84 5.52
N MET A 188 -0.20 1.52 4.55
CA MET A 188 0.32 2.79 4.03
C MET A 188 0.21 3.93 5.05
N ASN A 189 -0.82 3.94 5.89
CA ASN A 189 -0.90 4.89 7.00
C ASN A 189 0.16 4.59 8.08
N ALA A 190 0.44 3.31 8.37
CA ALA A 190 1.55 2.91 9.24
C ALA A 190 2.92 3.31 8.66
N VAL A 191 3.10 3.19 7.34
CA VAL A 191 4.30 3.67 6.63
C VAL A 191 4.46 5.18 6.78
N ALA A 192 3.40 5.98 6.61
CA ALA A 192 3.47 7.42 6.82
C ALA A 192 3.90 7.79 8.25
N GLU A 193 3.44 7.02 9.23
CA GLU A 193 3.84 7.18 10.64
C GLU A 193 5.31 6.78 10.87
N ALA A 194 5.75 5.65 10.31
CA ALA A 194 7.13 5.20 10.41
C ALA A 194 8.12 6.13 9.68
N LEU A 195 7.70 6.75 8.58
CA LEU A 195 8.45 7.79 7.88
C LEU A 195 8.53 9.11 8.67
N GLY A 196 7.71 9.29 9.72
CA GLY A 196 7.63 10.53 10.46
C GLY A 196 6.79 11.62 9.80
N MET A 197 5.95 11.28 8.82
CA MET A 197 5.12 12.23 8.05
C MET A 197 3.76 12.52 8.68
N CYS A 198 3.43 11.94 9.83
CA CYS A 198 2.23 12.25 10.61
C CYS A 198 2.52 12.23 12.11
N LEU A 199 1.61 12.76 12.92
CA LEU A 199 1.72 12.71 14.36
C LEU A 199 1.66 11.26 14.89
N PRO A 200 2.43 10.92 15.95
CA PRO A 200 2.46 9.58 16.51
C PRO A 200 1.08 9.07 16.97
N GLY A 201 0.75 7.83 16.59
CA GLY A 201 -0.54 7.19 16.86
C GLY A 201 -1.62 7.47 15.82
N ASN A 202 -1.33 8.29 14.82
CA ASN A 202 -2.30 8.68 13.78
C ASN A 202 -2.85 7.49 12.99
N ALA A 203 -2.03 6.50 12.62
CA ALA A 203 -2.42 5.47 11.66
C ALA A 203 -3.59 4.59 12.16
N ALA A 204 -3.59 4.21 13.43
CA ALA A 204 -4.47 3.17 13.97
C ALA A 204 -5.77 3.68 14.63
N ILE A 205 -5.91 4.98 14.90
CA ILE A 205 -7.15 5.51 15.53
C ILE A 205 -8.35 5.21 14.64
N PRO A 206 -9.40 4.50 15.11
CA PRO A 206 -10.59 4.25 14.30
C PRO A 206 -11.30 5.56 13.87
N ALA A 207 -11.86 5.54 12.66
CA ALA A 207 -12.50 6.72 12.07
C ALA A 207 -13.59 7.36 12.96
N PRO A 208 -14.52 6.59 13.60
CA PRO A 208 -15.58 7.18 14.42
C PRO A 208 -15.15 7.55 15.86
N TYR A 209 -13.88 7.32 16.24
CA TYR A 209 -13.41 7.67 17.58
C TYR A 209 -13.21 9.18 17.71
N ARG A 210 -13.56 9.73 18.91
CA ARG A 210 -13.32 11.15 19.23
C ARG A 210 -11.85 11.57 19.08
N GLU A 211 -10.92 10.64 19.36
CA GLU A 211 -9.48 10.83 19.22
C GLU A 211 -9.08 11.12 17.76
N ARG A 212 -9.86 10.66 16.79
CA ARG A 212 -9.64 10.97 15.37
C ARG A 212 -9.86 12.46 15.09
N ALA A 213 -10.92 13.04 15.61
CA ALA A 213 -11.20 14.48 15.48
C ALA A 213 -10.15 15.33 16.23
N GLN A 214 -9.70 14.86 17.41
CA GLN A 214 -8.61 15.51 18.15
C GLN A 214 -7.30 15.48 17.36
N MET A 215 -6.95 14.33 16.78
CA MET A 215 -5.76 14.19 15.92
C MET A 215 -5.81 15.14 14.72
N ALA A 216 -6.97 15.31 14.10
CA ALA A 216 -7.16 16.24 13.00
C ALA A 216 -6.91 17.69 13.42
N TYR A 217 -7.42 18.10 14.57
CA TYR A 217 -7.18 19.42 15.14
C TYR A 217 -5.70 19.67 15.44
N GLU A 218 -5.02 18.73 16.12
CA GLU A 218 -3.60 18.84 16.44
C GLU A 218 -2.72 18.82 15.17
N THR A 219 -3.10 18.04 14.15
CA THR A 219 -2.44 18.08 12.84
C THR A 219 -2.54 19.46 12.20
N GLY A 220 -3.73 20.09 12.29
CA GLY A 220 -3.95 21.46 11.83
C GLY A 220 -3.09 22.49 12.56
N ARG A 221 -2.88 22.33 13.86
CA ARG A 221 -1.98 23.19 14.62
C ARG A 221 -0.52 22.98 14.23
N ARG A 222 -0.08 21.71 14.19
CA ARG A 222 1.33 21.36 13.93
C ARG A 222 1.81 21.81 12.57
N ILE A 223 0.99 21.77 11.53
CA ILE A 223 1.43 22.20 10.19
C ILE A 223 1.75 23.70 10.14
N VAL A 224 1.09 24.54 10.97
CA VAL A 224 1.40 25.96 11.07
C VAL A 224 2.80 26.15 11.68
N ASP A 225 3.13 25.43 12.75
CA ASP A 225 4.45 25.45 13.34
C ASP A 225 5.52 24.98 12.33
N MET A 226 5.25 23.88 11.60
CA MET A 226 6.15 23.38 10.54
C MET A 226 6.40 24.41 9.45
N ALA A 227 5.38 25.22 9.10
CA ALA A 227 5.53 26.30 8.12
C ALA A 227 6.51 27.40 8.61
N TYR A 228 6.43 27.75 9.90
CA TYR A 228 7.37 28.71 10.51
C TYR A 228 8.77 28.13 10.71
N GLU A 229 8.88 26.86 11.03
CA GLU A 229 10.15 26.13 11.18
C GLU A 229 10.82 25.83 9.84
N ASP A 230 10.10 25.97 8.74
CA ASP A 230 10.48 25.51 7.39
C ASP A 230 10.86 24.02 7.38
N LEU A 231 10.11 23.20 8.14
CA LEU A 231 10.33 21.76 8.27
C LEU A 231 9.73 21.01 7.08
N ARG A 232 10.58 20.58 6.15
CA ARG A 232 10.22 20.05 4.85
C ARG A 232 10.36 18.54 4.74
N PRO A 233 9.66 17.89 3.79
CA PRO A 233 9.83 16.47 3.50
C PRO A 233 11.28 16.04 3.26
N SER A 234 12.10 16.85 2.59
CA SER A 234 13.52 16.55 2.33
C SER A 234 14.37 16.40 3.60
N GLN A 235 13.93 16.95 4.73
CA GLN A 235 14.61 16.81 6.01
C GLN A 235 14.14 15.56 6.79
N ILE A 236 12.91 15.10 6.54
CA ILE A 236 12.26 13.98 7.22
C ILE A 236 12.48 12.66 6.46
N LEU A 237 12.28 12.68 5.15
CA LEU A 237 12.30 11.49 4.28
C LEU A 237 13.73 11.11 3.90
N THR A 238 14.49 10.69 4.90
CA THR A 238 15.86 10.18 4.75
C THR A 238 15.88 8.68 4.49
N ARG A 239 17.04 8.12 4.11
CA ARG A 239 17.21 6.67 3.98
C ARG A 239 16.84 5.94 5.26
N ASP A 240 17.23 6.45 6.43
CA ASP A 240 16.88 5.86 7.73
C ASP A 240 15.36 5.80 7.95
N ALA A 241 14.63 6.84 7.56
CA ALA A 241 13.17 6.86 7.63
C ALA A 241 12.55 5.77 6.74
N PHE A 242 13.05 5.57 5.52
CA PHE A 242 12.57 4.52 4.63
C PHE A 242 12.92 3.10 5.13
N LEU A 243 14.11 2.91 5.70
CA LEU A 243 14.46 1.64 6.34
C LEU A 243 13.59 1.35 7.58
N ASN A 244 13.25 2.39 8.36
CA ASN A 244 12.27 2.26 9.46
C ASN A 244 10.89 1.84 8.93
N ALA A 245 10.45 2.40 7.80
CA ALA A 245 9.19 2.02 7.17
C ALA A 245 9.19 0.55 6.71
N ILE A 246 10.26 0.07 6.06
CA ILE A 246 10.41 -1.35 5.65
C ILE A 246 10.32 -2.28 6.86
N ARG A 247 11.06 -1.98 7.93
CA ARG A 247 11.05 -2.77 9.18
C ARG A 247 9.67 -2.76 9.85
N THR A 248 9.02 -1.60 9.88
CA THR A 248 7.67 -1.47 10.44
C THR A 248 6.65 -2.28 9.65
N VAL A 249 6.69 -2.23 8.30
CA VAL A 249 5.83 -3.07 7.43
C VAL A 249 6.00 -4.54 7.74
N SER A 250 7.22 -5.00 7.93
CA SER A 250 7.52 -6.39 8.29
C SER A 250 6.95 -6.76 9.66
N ALA A 251 7.20 -5.93 10.67
CA ALA A 251 6.75 -6.18 12.05
C ALA A 251 5.22 -6.16 12.21
N ILE A 252 4.50 -5.38 11.41
CA ILE A 252 3.03 -5.36 11.43
C ILE A 252 2.40 -6.42 10.52
N GLY A 253 3.19 -7.20 9.76
CA GLY A 253 2.67 -8.10 8.74
C GLY A 253 1.90 -7.36 7.64
N GLY A 254 2.47 -6.26 7.16
CA GLY A 254 1.84 -5.35 6.22
C GLY A 254 1.60 -5.94 4.83
N SER A 255 0.89 -5.20 3.99
CA SER A 255 0.55 -5.56 2.62
C SER A 255 1.76 -5.57 1.70
N THR A 256 1.82 -6.53 0.79
CA THR A 256 2.82 -6.60 -0.29
C THR A 256 2.77 -5.39 -1.24
N ASN A 257 1.65 -4.67 -1.30
CA ASN A 257 1.52 -3.42 -2.03
C ASN A 257 2.42 -2.30 -1.46
N ALA A 258 2.90 -2.44 -0.22
CA ALA A 258 3.83 -1.48 0.38
C ALA A 258 5.15 -1.38 -0.41
N GLN A 259 5.63 -2.49 -0.98
CA GLN A 259 6.89 -2.49 -1.72
C GLN A 259 6.90 -1.46 -2.86
N PRO A 260 6.04 -1.51 -3.89
CA PRO A 260 6.09 -0.53 -4.97
C PRO A 260 5.76 0.89 -4.50
N HIS A 261 4.93 1.05 -3.45
CA HIS A 261 4.59 2.38 -2.94
C HIS A 261 5.73 3.02 -2.15
N ILE A 262 6.46 2.27 -1.34
CA ILE A 262 7.62 2.76 -0.60
C ILE A 262 8.74 3.14 -1.58
N VAL A 263 9.01 2.30 -2.59
CA VAL A 263 9.98 2.62 -3.64
C VAL A 263 9.58 3.88 -4.41
N ALA A 264 8.30 4.04 -4.75
CA ALA A 264 7.80 5.24 -5.43
C ALA A 264 8.03 6.51 -4.60
N MET A 265 7.69 6.48 -3.31
CA MET A 265 7.92 7.62 -2.40
C MET A 265 9.41 7.92 -2.25
N ALA A 266 10.25 6.89 -2.08
CA ALA A 266 11.71 7.04 -1.96
C ALA A 266 12.33 7.69 -3.20
N ARG A 267 11.94 7.25 -4.40
CA ARG A 267 12.40 7.84 -5.67
C ARG A 267 12.04 9.32 -5.78
N HIS A 268 10.83 9.74 -5.37
CA HIS A 268 10.44 11.14 -5.37
C HIS A 268 11.12 11.94 -4.27
N ALA A 269 11.47 11.32 -3.14
CA ALA A 269 12.29 11.93 -2.09
C ALA A 269 13.80 11.96 -2.42
N GLY A 270 14.21 11.22 -3.47
CA GLY A 270 15.62 11.12 -3.87
C GLY A 270 16.43 10.14 -3.04
N VAL A 271 15.76 9.23 -2.41
CA VAL A 271 16.36 8.14 -1.66
C VAL A 271 16.40 6.89 -2.53
N GLU A 272 17.58 6.31 -2.68
CA GLU A 272 17.75 5.05 -3.38
C GLU A 272 17.36 3.89 -2.45
N LEU A 273 16.47 3.04 -2.95
CA LEU A 273 16.13 1.74 -2.36
C LEU A 273 16.34 0.66 -3.41
N THR A 274 16.94 -0.44 -3.01
CA THR A 274 17.25 -1.58 -3.86
C THR A 274 16.46 -2.83 -3.44
N PRO A 275 16.34 -3.85 -4.29
CA PRO A 275 15.76 -5.13 -3.88
C PRO A 275 16.42 -5.75 -2.64
N SER A 276 17.74 -5.56 -2.47
CA SER A 276 18.48 -6.07 -1.31
C SER A 276 18.04 -5.42 0.01
N ASP A 277 17.53 -4.19 0.00
CA ASP A 277 17.03 -3.55 1.22
C ASP A 277 15.84 -4.32 1.84
N TRP A 278 15.00 -4.93 1.01
CA TRP A 278 13.89 -5.75 1.48
C TRP A 278 14.36 -7.04 2.13
N THR A 279 15.43 -7.64 1.61
CA THR A 279 16.05 -8.84 2.20
C THR A 279 16.81 -8.49 3.47
N GLU A 280 17.67 -7.48 3.42
CA GLU A 280 18.60 -7.15 4.52
C GLU A 280 17.90 -6.50 5.71
N TYR A 281 16.96 -5.57 5.45
CA TYR A 281 16.31 -4.79 6.51
C TYR A 281 14.86 -5.18 6.78
N GLY A 282 14.25 -6.00 5.91
CA GLY A 282 12.84 -6.36 5.99
C GLY A 282 12.61 -7.82 6.37
N TYR A 283 13.16 -8.78 5.64
CA TYR A 283 12.76 -10.18 5.74
C TYR A 283 12.95 -10.79 7.12
N GLU A 284 14.08 -10.53 7.75
CA GLU A 284 14.45 -11.05 9.07
C GLU A 284 13.73 -10.34 10.25
N ILE A 285 12.94 -9.31 9.99
CA ILE A 285 12.16 -8.66 11.04
C ILE A 285 10.99 -9.57 11.41
N PRO A 286 10.82 -9.89 12.71
CA PRO A 286 9.75 -10.77 13.15
C PRO A 286 8.37 -10.11 13.05
N LEU A 287 7.33 -10.93 12.90
CA LEU A 287 5.94 -10.49 12.99
C LEU A 287 5.55 -10.25 14.44
N LEU A 288 5.23 -9.00 14.78
CA LEU A 288 4.87 -8.59 16.14
C LEU A 288 3.38 -8.29 16.30
N ALA A 289 2.74 -7.74 15.27
CA ALA A 289 1.32 -7.38 15.34
C ALA A 289 0.42 -8.57 15.00
N ASN A 290 -0.43 -8.97 15.95
CA ASN A 290 -1.39 -10.06 15.81
C ASN A 290 -2.70 -9.56 15.16
N VAL A 291 -2.60 -9.03 13.93
CA VAL A 291 -3.70 -8.41 13.18
C VAL A 291 -3.92 -9.13 11.87
N GLN A 292 -5.19 -9.36 11.49
CA GLN A 292 -5.55 -9.97 10.21
C GLN A 292 -4.95 -9.20 9.01
N PRO A 293 -4.50 -9.88 7.94
CA PRO A 293 -4.66 -11.30 7.64
C PRO A 293 -3.60 -12.22 8.26
N ALA A 294 -2.47 -11.70 8.76
CA ALA A 294 -1.39 -12.52 9.31
C ALA A 294 -1.60 -12.92 10.78
N GLY A 295 -2.61 -12.37 11.44
CA GLY A 295 -2.95 -12.61 12.83
C GLY A 295 -4.44 -12.70 13.07
N LYS A 296 -4.86 -12.49 14.33
CA LYS A 296 -6.21 -12.78 14.82
C LYS A 296 -7.11 -11.55 14.92
N PHE A 297 -6.57 -10.41 15.37
CA PHE A 297 -7.35 -9.24 15.75
C PHE A 297 -7.55 -8.26 14.58
N LEU A 298 -8.30 -7.17 14.84
CA LEU A 298 -8.55 -6.08 13.91
C LEU A 298 -8.00 -4.75 14.46
N SER A 299 -8.19 -3.69 13.68
CA SER A 299 -7.56 -2.37 13.90
C SER A 299 -7.98 -1.71 15.21
N GLU A 300 -9.23 -1.90 15.67
CA GLU A 300 -9.70 -1.28 16.92
C GLU A 300 -8.92 -1.81 18.13
N ARG A 301 -8.75 -3.13 18.22
CA ARG A 301 -7.95 -3.71 19.30
C ARG A 301 -6.47 -3.39 19.16
N PHE A 302 -5.96 -3.30 17.92
CA PHE A 302 -4.59 -2.85 17.65
C PHE A 302 -4.35 -1.42 18.13
N HIS A 303 -5.28 -0.49 17.86
CA HIS A 303 -5.22 0.87 18.38
C HIS A 303 -5.16 0.89 19.92
N ARG A 304 -6.04 0.14 20.57
CA ARG A 304 -6.09 0.07 22.04
C ARG A 304 -4.81 -0.53 22.65
N ALA A 305 -4.15 -1.42 21.95
CA ALA A 305 -2.87 -2.00 22.35
C ALA A 305 -1.68 -1.03 22.20
N GLY A 306 -1.89 0.17 21.61
CA GLY A 306 -0.89 1.19 21.37
C GLY A 306 -0.54 1.43 19.90
N GLY A 307 -1.08 0.61 18.99
CA GLY A 307 -0.97 0.79 17.55
C GLY A 307 0.47 0.73 17.02
N VAL A 308 0.72 1.47 15.94
CA VAL A 308 2.03 1.52 15.27
C VAL A 308 3.17 1.98 16.19
N PRO A 309 2.99 3.00 17.06
CA PRO A 309 4.05 3.41 17.97
C PRO A 309 4.55 2.29 18.89
N SER A 310 3.67 1.40 19.35
CA SER A 310 4.08 0.29 20.22
C SER A 310 4.90 -0.76 19.48
N VAL A 311 4.57 -1.03 18.21
CA VAL A 311 5.38 -1.91 17.35
C VAL A 311 6.75 -1.29 17.10
N MET A 312 6.78 0.00 16.76
CA MET A 312 8.04 0.73 16.53
C MET A 312 8.88 0.84 17.80
N TRP A 313 8.25 0.94 18.98
CA TRP A 313 8.93 0.89 20.27
C TRP A 313 9.66 -0.44 20.46
N GLU A 314 9.01 -1.58 20.22
CA GLU A 314 9.64 -2.90 20.28
C GLU A 314 10.84 -3.01 19.33
N LEU A 315 10.71 -2.51 18.10
CA LEU A 315 11.83 -2.45 17.15
C LEU A 315 12.97 -1.55 17.65
N LEU A 316 12.66 -0.39 18.24
CA LEU A 316 13.64 0.53 18.79
C LEU A 316 14.42 -0.09 19.94
N GLN A 317 13.72 -0.74 20.89
CA GLN A 317 14.34 -1.41 22.03
C GLN A 317 15.23 -2.59 21.59
N ALA A 318 14.89 -3.26 20.50
CA ALA A 318 15.69 -4.32 19.90
C ALA A 318 16.86 -3.81 19.04
N GLY A 319 17.06 -2.49 18.93
CA GLY A 319 18.09 -1.89 18.06
C GLY A 319 17.83 -2.09 16.56
N LYS A 320 16.57 -2.34 16.20
CA LYS A 320 16.15 -2.57 14.80
C LYS A 320 15.47 -1.36 14.17
N LEU A 321 15.48 -0.20 14.81
CA LEU A 321 14.92 1.04 14.29
C LEU A 321 15.92 2.18 14.46
N SER A 322 16.08 3.02 13.44
CA SER A 322 16.91 4.23 13.48
C SER A 322 16.18 5.32 14.27
N GLY A 323 16.48 5.40 15.58
CA GLY A 323 15.80 6.32 16.50
C GLY A 323 16.08 7.80 16.25
N GLY A 324 17.20 8.13 15.58
CA GLY A 324 17.58 9.51 15.27
C GLY A 324 16.84 10.14 14.08
N ALA A 325 16.04 9.40 13.33
CA ALA A 325 15.29 9.93 12.20
C ALA A 325 14.35 11.07 12.64
N LEU A 326 14.42 12.21 11.95
CA LEU A 326 13.58 13.39 12.22
C LEU A 326 12.15 13.15 11.76
N THR A 327 11.18 13.72 12.47
CA THR A 327 9.76 13.59 12.13
C THR A 327 9.07 14.96 12.00
N CYS A 328 7.84 14.96 11.53
CA CYS A 328 7.00 16.17 11.44
C CYS A 328 6.76 16.85 12.80
N THR A 329 7.03 16.19 13.94
CA THR A 329 6.95 16.81 15.26
C THR A 329 8.13 17.75 15.56
N GLY A 330 9.16 17.77 14.72
CA GLY A 330 10.44 18.46 14.97
C GLY A 330 11.35 17.69 15.93
N ARG A 331 10.96 16.47 16.33
CA ARG A 331 11.70 15.59 17.23
C ARG A 331 12.13 14.32 16.51
N SER A 332 13.06 13.59 17.12
CA SER A 332 13.48 12.27 16.63
C SER A 332 12.39 11.21 16.82
N GLN A 333 12.51 10.10 16.08
CA GLN A 333 11.65 8.93 16.30
C GLN A 333 11.78 8.40 17.73
N ALA A 334 12.98 8.34 18.28
CA ALA A 334 13.19 7.87 19.65
C ALA A 334 12.45 8.72 20.69
N ASP A 335 12.45 10.08 20.51
CA ASP A 335 11.72 10.97 21.41
C ASP A 335 10.20 10.75 21.34
N ASN A 336 9.67 10.54 20.14
CA ASN A 336 8.24 10.31 19.92
C ASN A 336 7.76 8.94 20.42
N LEU A 337 8.65 7.97 20.44
CA LEU A 337 8.36 6.60 20.86
C LEU A 337 8.61 6.36 22.36
N ALA A 338 9.24 7.29 23.08
CA ALA A 338 9.56 7.12 24.50
C ALA A 338 8.31 6.76 25.32
N GLY A 339 8.36 5.61 26.01
CA GLY A 339 7.26 5.12 26.85
C GLY A 339 6.03 4.59 26.07
N ARG A 340 6.15 4.28 24.79
CA ARG A 340 5.06 3.73 23.97
C ARG A 340 4.96 2.21 24.02
N GLU A 341 5.20 1.61 25.18
CA GLU A 341 5.00 0.18 25.38
C GLU A 341 3.57 -0.25 25.08
N SER A 342 3.40 -1.47 24.58
CA SER A 342 2.06 -2.02 24.37
C SER A 342 1.35 -2.31 25.69
N SER A 343 0.08 -1.92 25.76
CA SER A 343 -0.82 -2.28 26.86
C SER A 343 -1.44 -3.68 26.74
N ASP A 344 -1.32 -4.33 25.58
CA ASP A 344 -1.85 -5.66 25.29
C ASP A 344 -0.83 -6.49 24.49
N ARG A 345 -0.11 -7.37 25.21
CA ARG A 345 0.94 -8.22 24.64
C ARG A 345 0.43 -9.39 23.80
N GLU A 346 -0.87 -9.64 23.81
CA GLU A 346 -1.48 -10.60 22.87
C GLU A 346 -1.61 -9.99 21.46
N VAL A 347 -1.79 -8.67 21.39
CA VAL A 347 -1.97 -7.93 20.14
C VAL A 347 -0.67 -7.42 19.57
N VAL A 348 0.20 -6.85 20.41
CA VAL A 348 1.56 -6.42 20.02
C VAL A 348 2.55 -7.21 20.85
N ARG A 349 3.15 -8.20 20.22
CA ARG A 349 4.10 -9.13 20.85
C ARG A 349 5.42 -8.44 21.17
N PRO A 350 6.11 -8.84 22.26
CA PRO A 350 7.49 -8.44 22.48
C PRO A 350 8.38 -8.91 21.33
N TYR A 351 9.44 -8.16 21.03
CA TYR A 351 10.39 -8.52 19.96
C TYR A 351 11.01 -9.91 20.17
N GLY A 352 11.30 -10.30 21.41
CA GLY A 352 11.87 -11.60 21.77
C GLY A 352 10.89 -12.76 21.75
N GLU A 353 9.57 -12.50 21.66
CA GLU A 353 8.49 -13.51 21.64
C GLU A 353 7.51 -13.24 20.49
N PRO A 354 7.96 -13.21 19.25
CA PRO A 354 7.12 -12.84 18.11
C PRO A 354 6.10 -13.92 17.77
N LEU A 355 5.12 -13.55 16.92
CA LEU A 355 4.19 -14.51 16.32
C LEU A 355 4.90 -15.42 15.31
N MET A 356 5.81 -14.85 14.54
CA MET A 356 6.63 -15.54 13.55
C MET A 356 8.00 -14.87 13.47
N THR A 357 9.02 -15.66 13.17
CA THR A 357 10.42 -15.18 13.09
C THR A 357 10.68 -14.31 11.87
N HIS A 358 9.92 -14.48 10.80
CA HIS A 358 10.03 -13.72 9.54
C HIS A 358 8.67 -13.08 9.22
N GLY A 359 8.56 -11.78 9.38
CA GLY A 359 7.35 -11.00 9.08
C GLY A 359 7.43 -10.26 7.74
N GLY A 360 8.62 -10.12 7.19
CA GLY A 360 8.89 -9.36 5.97
C GLY A 360 8.63 -10.13 4.67
N PHE A 361 9.00 -9.51 3.56
CA PHE A 361 8.83 -10.09 2.23
C PHE A 361 10.10 -10.81 1.80
N LEU A 362 9.94 -12.08 1.40
CA LEU A 362 11.00 -12.82 0.71
C LEU A 362 11.12 -12.26 -0.72
N VAL A 363 12.32 -11.84 -1.09
CA VAL A 363 12.64 -11.45 -2.47
C VAL A 363 13.03 -12.68 -3.25
N LEU A 364 12.45 -12.83 -4.46
CA LEU A 364 12.76 -13.92 -5.39
C LEU A 364 13.24 -13.35 -6.71
N SER A 365 14.09 -14.13 -7.38
CA SER A 365 14.56 -13.90 -8.75
C SER A 365 14.72 -15.22 -9.49
N GLY A 366 14.88 -15.18 -10.82
CA GLY A 366 15.06 -16.39 -11.63
C GLY A 366 14.99 -16.11 -13.12
N ASN A 367 14.82 -17.14 -13.93
CA ASN A 367 14.69 -16.96 -15.38
C ASN A 367 13.31 -16.41 -15.81
N LEU A 368 12.36 -16.34 -14.87
CA LEU A 368 11.03 -15.77 -15.09
C LEU A 368 10.94 -14.28 -14.79
N PHE A 369 11.80 -13.76 -13.92
CA PHE A 369 11.85 -12.35 -13.51
C PHE A 369 13.14 -12.05 -12.75
N ASP A 370 13.56 -10.78 -12.77
CA ASP A 370 14.72 -10.31 -12.02
C ASP A 370 14.36 -10.02 -10.56
N PHE A 371 13.09 -9.69 -10.32
CA PHE A 371 12.56 -9.33 -9.01
C PHE A 371 11.10 -9.78 -8.87
N ALA A 372 10.79 -10.39 -7.75
CA ALA A 372 9.43 -10.59 -7.24
C ALA A 372 9.47 -10.68 -5.72
N ILE A 373 8.33 -10.61 -5.06
CA ILE A 373 8.21 -10.75 -3.61
C ILE A 373 7.17 -11.77 -3.22
N MET A 374 7.37 -12.39 -2.05
CA MET A 374 6.39 -13.28 -1.41
C MET A 374 6.25 -12.95 0.07
N LYS A 375 5.02 -12.82 0.55
CA LYS A 375 4.72 -12.67 1.98
C LYS A 375 4.61 -14.03 2.65
N THR A 376 5.65 -14.44 3.35
CA THR A 376 5.71 -15.78 3.99
C THR A 376 4.89 -15.89 5.27
N SER A 377 4.53 -14.76 5.89
CA SER A 377 3.76 -14.72 7.15
C SER A 377 2.28 -15.10 7.01
N VAL A 378 1.76 -15.24 5.79
CA VAL A 378 0.39 -15.72 5.52
C VAL A 378 0.33 -17.17 5.04
N ILE A 379 1.49 -17.84 4.92
CA ILE A 379 1.53 -19.25 4.49
C ILE A 379 0.92 -20.12 5.58
N SER A 380 -0.16 -20.82 5.25
CA SER A 380 -0.87 -21.72 6.17
C SER A 380 -0.08 -22.99 6.49
N ASP A 381 -0.39 -23.63 7.61
CA ASP A 381 0.22 -24.91 7.99
C ASP A 381 -0.07 -26.02 6.96
N ASP A 382 -1.26 -26.03 6.36
CA ASP A 382 -1.61 -26.96 5.27
C ASP A 382 -0.70 -26.75 4.04
N PHE A 383 -0.49 -25.50 3.62
CA PHE A 383 0.43 -25.19 2.53
C PHE A 383 1.87 -25.61 2.87
N ARG A 384 2.34 -25.33 4.09
CA ARG A 384 3.67 -25.74 4.56
C ARG A 384 3.83 -27.25 4.54
N ALA A 385 2.86 -27.97 5.04
CA ALA A 385 2.86 -29.44 5.04
C ALA A 385 2.91 -30.02 3.61
N ARG A 386 2.17 -29.41 2.68
CA ARG A 386 2.03 -29.90 1.30
C ARG A 386 3.26 -29.60 0.45
N TYR A 387 3.85 -28.40 0.56
CA TYR A 387 4.90 -27.95 -0.37
C TYR A 387 6.26 -27.73 0.28
N LEU A 388 6.33 -27.41 1.56
CA LEU A 388 7.59 -26.92 2.17
C LEU A 388 8.25 -27.92 3.12
N SER A 389 7.60 -29.05 3.42
CA SER A 389 8.06 -29.99 4.45
C SER A 389 8.62 -31.31 3.87
N THR A 390 8.94 -31.37 2.59
CA THR A 390 9.52 -32.57 1.97
C THR A 390 10.91 -32.80 2.52
N ARG A 391 11.14 -33.94 3.20
CA ARG A 391 12.40 -34.28 3.84
C ARG A 391 13.57 -34.25 2.86
N GLY A 392 14.58 -33.46 3.15
CA GLY A 392 15.79 -33.29 2.36
C GLY A 392 15.68 -32.27 1.21
N SER A 393 14.50 -31.66 1.06
CA SER A 393 14.24 -30.54 0.15
C SER A 393 13.27 -29.51 0.77
N GLU A 394 13.39 -29.31 2.09
CA GLU A 394 12.55 -28.37 2.83
C GLU A 394 12.64 -26.96 2.19
N GLY A 395 11.49 -26.35 1.91
CA GLY A 395 11.42 -25.04 1.26
C GLY A 395 11.67 -25.04 -0.25
N VAL A 396 11.86 -26.23 -0.88
CA VAL A 396 12.06 -26.39 -2.34
C VAL A 396 10.98 -27.32 -2.90
N PHE A 397 10.27 -26.87 -3.95
CA PHE A 397 9.25 -27.68 -4.60
C PHE A 397 9.10 -27.36 -6.08
N ASP A 398 8.69 -28.38 -6.86
CA ASP A 398 8.41 -28.27 -8.28
C ASP A 398 6.89 -28.34 -8.50
N VAL A 399 6.37 -27.46 -9.37
CA VAL A 399 4.94 -27.35 -9.67
C VAL A 399 4.72 -27.12 -11.16
N ARG A 400 3.61 -27.64 -11.68
CA ARG A 400 3.20 -27.46 -13.07
C ARG A 400 2.46 -26.14 -13.27
N ALA A 401 2.92 -25.32 -14.18
CA ALA A 401 2.31 -24.03 -14.50
C ALA A 401 0.96 -24.20 -15.21
N ILE A 402 -0.03 -23.40 -14.76
CA ILE A 402 -1.29 -23.13 -15.45
C ILE A 402 -1.31 -21.63 -15.73
N VAL A 403 -1.13 -21.24 -16.98
CA VAL A 403 -0.97 -19.83 -17.37
C VAL A 403 -2.28 -19.24 -17.85
N PHE A 404 -2.62 -18.07 -17.30
CA PHE A 404 -3.77 -17.25 -17.66
C PHE A 404 -3.30 -15.90 -18.21
N ASP A 405 -3.92 -15.47 -19.32
CA ASP A 405 -3.66 -14.20 -19.97
C ASP A 405 -4.60 -13.10 -19.41
N GLY A 406 -4.33 -12.66 -18.19
CA GLY A 406 -5.13 -11.67 -17.48
C GLY A 406 -6.31 -12.27 -16.70
N SER A 407 -7.03 -11.38 -16.01
CA SER A 407 -8.10 -11.75 -15.09
C SER A 407 -9.30 -12.38 -15.75
N ASP A 408 -9.69 -11.91 -16.94
CA ASP A 408 -10.85 -12.43 -17.66
C ASP A 408 -10.61 -13.88 -18.09
N ASP A 409 -9.41 -14.19 -18.61
CA ASP A 409 -9.03 -15.56 -18.99
C ASP A 409 -9.03 -16.49 -17.76
N TYR A 410 -8.51 -16.04 -16.62
CA TYR A 410 -8.57 -16.78 -15.38
C TYR A 410 -10.02 -17.11 -14.98
N HIS A 411 -10.91 -16.14 -14.94
CA HIS A 411 -12.31 -16.36 -14.54
C HIS A 411 -13.06 -17.29 -15.48
N HIS A 412 -12.77 -17.23 -16.79
CA HIS A 412 -13.42 -18.11 -17.76
C HIS A 412 -12.92 -19.55 -17.67
N ARG A 413 -11.64 -19.78 -17.37
CA ARG A 413 -11.03 -21.11 -17.52
C ARG A 413 -10.66 -21.81 -16.21
N ILE A 414 -10.72 -21.14 -15.06
CA ILE A 414 -10.25 -21.77 -13.80
C ILE A 414 -10.96 -23.08 -13.47
N ASN A 415 -12.23 -23.24 -13.85
CA ASN A 415 -13.00 -24.45 -13.66
C ASN A 415 -13.03 -25.38 -14.88
N ASP A 416 -12.22 -25.13 -15.93
CA ASP A 416 -12.14 -25.99 -17.11
C ASP A 416 -11.40 -27.30 -16.79
N PRO A 417 -12.08 -28.47 -16.87
CA PRO A 417 -11.47 -29.77 -16.60
C PRO A 417 -10.29 -30.10 -17.53
N ALA A 418 -10.23 -29.50 -18.73
CA ALA A 418 -9.14 -29.72 -19.68
C ALA A 418 -7.78 -29.22 -19.17
N LEU A 419 -7.77 -28.27 -18.23
CA LEU A 419 -6.54 -27.77 -17.59
C LEU A 419 -5.95 -28.78 -16.59
N GLN A 420 -6.74 -29.76 -16.14
CA GLN A 420 -6.32 -30.81 -15.20
C GLN A 420 -5.61 -30.21 -13.96
N ILE A 421 -6.22 -29.18 -13.36
CA ILE A 421 -5.65 -28.50 -12.19
C ILE A 421 -5.76 -29.40 -10.96
N ASP A 422 -4.63 -29.68 -10.34
CA ASP A 422 -4.50 -30.46 -9.12
C ASP A 422 -3.59 -29.74 -8.09
N GLU A 423 -3.30 -30.40 -6.97
CA GLU A 423 -2.46 -29.88 -5.89
C GLU A 423 -0.98 -29.71 -6.27
N HIS A 424 -0.55 -30.19 -7.43
CA HIS A 424 0.83 -30.04 -7.94
C HIS A 424 0.95 -28.89 -8.96
N CYS A 425 -0.08 -28.06 -9.08
CA CYS A 425 -0.10 -26.93 -10.00
C CYS A 425 0.22 -25.60 -9.29
N ILE A 426 0.79 -24.67 -10.07
CA ILE A 426 0.87 -23.23 -9.74
C ILE A 426 -0.02 -22.48 -10.72
N LEU A 427 -0.86 -21.58 -10.21
CA LEU A 427 -1.65 -20.69 -11.05
C LEU A 427 -0.80 -19.46 -11.38
N VAL A 428 -0.63 -19.18 -12.66
CA VAL A 428 0.16 -18.06 -13.17
C VAL A 428 -0.74 -17.10 -13.91
N ILE A 429 -0.71 -15.82 -13.53
CA ILE A 429 -1.39 -14.75 -14.26
C ILE A 429 -0.37 -13.76 -14.79
N ARG A 430 -0.43 -13.48 -16.10
CA ARG A 430 0.46 -12.54 -16.77
C ARG A 430 -0.31 -11.41 -17.44
N SER A 431 0.38 -10.44 -18.00
CA SER A 431 -0.20 -9.23 -18.60
C SER A 431 -1.04 -8.42 -17.59
N SER A 432 -0.67 -8.48 -16.31
CA SER A 432 -1.36 -7.82 -15.20
C SER A 432 -0.46 -6.80 -14.48
N GLY A 433 0.72 -6.53 -15.03
CA GLY A 433 1.68 -5.54 -14.56
C GLY A 433 1.32 -4.10 -14.94
N PRO A 434 2.23 -3.13 -14.71
CA PRO A 434 1.99 -1.70 -14.98
C PRO A 434 1.53 -1.39 -16.40
N ILE A 435 2.12 -2.04 -17.40
CA ILE A 435 1.81 -1.84 -18.82
C ILE A 435 0.65 -2.73 -19.26
N GLY A 436 0.68 -4.01 -18.90
CA GLY A 436 -0.28 -5.01 -19.36
C GLY A 436 -1.70 -4.70 -18.92
N TRP A 437 -1.90 -4.56 -17.61
CA TRP A 437 -3.15 -4.05 -17.02
C TRP A 437 -2.84 -2.71 -16.39
N PRO A 438 -3.16 -1.59 -17.06
CA PRO A 438 -2.60 -0.30 -16.68
C PRO A 438 -2.81 0.00 -15.19
N GLY A 439 -1.68 0.11 -14.46
CA GLY A 439 -1.65 0.32 -13.01
C GLY A 439 -1.49 -0.94 -12.16
N SER A 440 -1.34 -2.13 -12.72
CA SER A 440 -1.15 -3.40 -12.00
C SER A 440 -2.31 -3.79 -11.10
N ALA A 441 -3.30 -4.49 -11.62
CA ALA A 441 -4.46 -4.95 -10.87
C ALA A 441 -4.09 -5.93 -9.73
N GLU A 442 -4.94 -6.00 -8.71
CA GLU A 442 -4.84 -6.95 -7.59
C GLU A 442 -5.49 -8.31 -7.96
N VAL A 443 -4.86 -9.06 -8.85
CA VAL A 443 -5.44 -10.28 -9.44
C VAL A 443 -4.63 -11.54 -9.20
N VAL A 444 -3.43 -11.45 -8.62
CA VAL A 444 -2.54 -12.61 -8.46
C VAL A 444 -3.01 -13.58 -7.36
N ASN A 445 -3.82 -13.14 -6.41
CA ASN A 445 -4.41 -14.01 -5.39
C ASN A 445 -5.56 -14.86 -5.95
N MET A 446 -5.24 -15.67 -6.95
CA MET A 446 -6.17 -16.58 -7.60
C MET A 446 -6.63 -17.69 -6.64
N GLN A 447 -7.90 -18.05 -6.75
CA GLN A 447 -8.51 -19.13 -5.99
C GLN A 447 -8.38 -20.46 -6.76
N PRO A 448 -8.18 -21.59 -6.07
CA PRO A 448 -8.25 -22.90 -6.71
C PRO A 448 -9.61 -23.16 -7.36
N PRO A 449 -9.71 -24.06 -8.35
CA PRO A 449 -10.99 -24.46 -8.93
C PRO A 449 -11.91 -25.09 -7.89
N ASP A 450 -13.22 -24.95 -8.08
CA ASP A 450 -14.26 -25.44 -7.15
C ASP A 450 -14.11 -26.93 -6.80
N ALA A 451 -13.63 -27.74 -7.75
CA ALA A 451 -13.37 -29.15 -7.52
C ALA A 451 -12.31 -29.40 -6.44
N LEU A 452 -11.28 -28.54 -6.33
CA LEU A 452 -10.27 -28.63 -5.28
C LEU A 452 -10.80 -28.05 -3.97
N LEU A 453 -11.55 -26.96 -4.00
CA LEU A 453 -12.17 -26.38 -2.81
C LEU A 453 -13.08 -27.39 -2.12
N LYS A 454 -13.92 -28.12 -2.88
CA LYS A 454 -14.78 -29.22 -2.37
C LYS A 454 -14.00 -30.38 -1.75
N ARG A 455 -12.72 -30.53 -2.10
CA ARG A 455 -11.80 -31.50 -1.49
C ARG A 455 -11.03 -30.94 -0.28
N GLY A 456 -11.30 -29.69 0.11
CA GLY A 456 -10.62 -29.01 1.21
C GLY A 456 -9.26 -28.41 0.83
N ILE A 457 -8.90 -28.36 -0.46
CA ILE A 457 -7.67 -27.70 -0.94
C ILE A 457 -7.98 -26.23 -1.18
N THR A 458 -7.73 -25.40 -0.18
CA THR A 458 -8.16 -23.99 -0.15
C THR A 458 -7.16 -23.01 -0.76
N SER A 459 -5.92 -23.47 -1.03
CA SER A 459 -4.87 -22.65 -1.66
C SER A 459 -3.95 -23.47 -2.54
N LEU A 460 -3.53 -22.89 -3.66
CA LEU A 460 -2.43 -23.32 -4.51
C LEU A 460 -1.37 -22.22 -4.52
N PRO A 461 -0.12 -22.53 -4.87
CA PRO A 461 0.85 -21.48 -5.21
C PRO A 461 0.31 -20.61 -6.35
N THR A 462 0.56 -19.30 -6.28
CA THR A 462 0.22 -18.38 -7.36
C THR A 462 1.41 -17.50 -7.71
N LEU A 463 1.49 -17.07 -8.97
CA LEU A 463 2.56 -16.24 -9.50
C LEU A 463 1.99 -15.22 -10.49
N GLY A 464 2.48 -13.99 -10.45
CA GLY A 464 2.09 -13.01 -11.46
C GLY A 464 2.90 -11.72 -11.46
N ASP A 465 2.77 -11.00 -12.57
CA ASP A 465 3.36 -9.67 -12.75
C ASP A 465 2.48 -8.53 -12.23
N GLY A 466 1.29 -8.85 -11.73
CA GLY A 466 0.40 -7.96 -11.00
C GLY A 466 0.62 -7.98 -9.49
N ARG A 467 -0.35 -7.38 -8.78
CA ARG A 467 -0.42 -7.30 -7.33
C ARG A 467 -1.48 -8.25 -6.76
N GLN A 468 -1.55 -8.34 -5.44
CA GLN A 468 -2.70 -8.94 -4.74
C GLN A 468 -3.28 -7.96 -3.72
N SER A 469 -4.51 -8.22 -3.30
CA SER A 469 -5.11 -7.50 -2.18
C SER A 469 -4.27 -7.65 -0.92
N GLY A 470 -4.03 -6.56 -0.21
CA GLY A 470 -3.31 -6.58 1.07
C GLY A 470 -4.04 -7.36 2.17
N THR A 471 -5.31 -7.70 1.96
CA THR A 471 -6.12 -8.50 2.89
C THR A 471 -6.14 -9.99 2.55
N SER A 472 -5.46 -10.40 1.46
CA SER A 472 -5.36 -11.81 1.05
C SER A 472 -4.37 -12.58 1.91
N ASP A 473 -4.73 -13.83 2.19
CA ASP A 473 -3.90 -14.86 2.82
C ASP A 473 -3.27 -15.82 1.80
N SER A 474 -3.30 -15.46 0.51
CA SER A 474 -2.73 -16.29 -0.56
C SER A 474 -1.20 -16.31 -0.52
N PRO A 475 -0.56 -17.49 -0.68
CA PRO A 475 0.89 -17.63 -0.75
C PRO A 475 1.43 -17.28 -2.15
N SER A 476 1.26 -16.02 -2.55
CA SER A 476 1.53 -15.56 -3.92
C SER A 476 2.94 -15.01 -4.08
N ILE A 477 3.55 -15.29 -5.23
CA ILE A 477 4.75 -14.62 -5.75
C ILE A 477 4.27 -13.47 -6.64
N LEU A 478 4.62 -12.23 -6.29
CA LEU A 478 3.99 -11.00 -6.75
C LEU A 478 4.96 -10.01 -7.33
N ASN A 479 4.44 -9.03 -8.05
CA ASN A 479 5.20 -7.91 -8.58
C ASN A 479 6.35 -8.34 -9.49
N ALA A 480 6.22 -9.50 -10.17
CA ALA A 480 7.27 -10.01 -11.06
C ALA A 480 7.67 -8.94 -12.07
N SER A 481 8.95 -8.59 -12.06
CA SER A 481 9.53 -7.52 -12.88
C SER A 481 10.83 -8.00 -13.53
N PRO A 482 11.04 -7.78 -14.83
CA PRO A 482 10.12 -7.14 -15.78
C PRO A 482 8.81 -7.92 -15.95
N GLU A 483 7.69 -7.18 -16.13
CA GLU A 483 6.40 -7.80 -16.44
C GLU A 483 6.38 -8.45 -17.83
N SER A 484 5.43 -9.34 -18.10
CA SER A 484 5.29 -10.02 -19.40
C SER A 484 5.10 -9.07 -20.58
N ALA A 485 4.32 -7.99 -20.39
CA ALA A 485 4.10 -6.97 -21.41
C ALA A 485 5.37 -6.15 -21.75
N ALA A 486 6.34 -6.13 -20.85
CA ALA A 486 7.67 -5.54 -21.07
C ALA A 486 8.73 -6.56 -21.51
N GLY A 487 8.35 -7.79 -21.84
CA GLY A 487 9.25 -8.85 -22.27
C GLY A 487 9.91 -9.66 -21.15
N GLY A 488 9.40 -9.55 -19.91
CA GLY A 488 9.81 -10.41 -18.80
C GLY A 488 9.54 -11.89 -19.06
N GLY A 489 10.15 -12.78 -18.27
CA GLY A 489 10.11 -14.21 -18.52
C GLY A 489 8.72 -14.86 -18.49
N LEU A 490 7.75 -14.24 -17.81
CA LEU A 490 6.36 -14.71 -17.85
C LEU A 490 5.77 -14.66 -19.27
N ALA A 491 6.32 -13.84 -20.18
CA ALA A 491 5.85 -13.74 -21.56
C ALA A 491 5.99 -15.06 -22.32
N TRP A 492 7.08 -15.78 -22.12
CA TRP A 492 7.35 -17.05 -22.83
C TRP A 492 6.89 -18.30 -22.07
N LEU A 493 6.48 -18.17 -20.78
CA LEU A 493 6.01 -19.28 -19.96
C LEU A 493 4.70 -19.88 -20.54
N ARG A 494 4.55 -21.19 -20.47
CA ARG A 494 3.38 -21.91 -21.00
C ARG A 494 2.77 -22.86 -19.97
N THR A 495 1.48 -23.08 -20.10
CA THR A 495 0.78 -24.15 -19.37
C THR A 495 1.45 -25.49 -19.65
N GLY A 496 1.79 -26.22 -18.59
CA GLY A 496 2.51 -27.50 -18.64
C GLY A 496 4.00 -27.41 -18.29
N ASP A 497 4.61 -26.22 -18.34
CA ASP A 497 6.00 -26.06 -17.90
C ASP A 497 6.13 -26.34 -16.40
N ILE A 498 7.26 -26.86 -15.99
CA ILE A 498 7.57 -27.09 -14.57
C ILE A 498 8.34 -25.88 -14.03
N ILE A 499 7.87 -25.34 -12.92
CA ILE A 499 8.52 -24.26 -12.19
C ILE A 499 9.08 -24.83 -10.89
N ARG A 500 10.37 -24.59 -10.65
CA ARG A 500 11.04 -24.85 -9.38
C ARG A 500 11.09 -23.60 -8.55
N ILE A 501 10.59 -23.68 -7.32
CA ILE A 501 10.61 -22.62 -6.32
C ILE A 501 11.52 -23.07 -5.18
N ASP A 502 12.54 -22.27 -4.87
CA ASP A 502 13.48 -22.47 -3.77
C ASP A 502 13.41 -21.24 -2.84
N LEU A 503 12.62 -21.35 -1.79
CA LEU A 503 12.43 -20.26 -0.82
C LEU A 503 13.69 -19.99 0.01
N ASN A 504 14.58 -21.00 0.17
CA ASN A 504 15.81 -20.84 0.93
C ASN A 504 16.82 -19.95 0.20
N LYS A 505 16.79 -19.98 -1.14
CA LYS A 505 17.68 -19.19 -2.00
C LYS A 505 17.01 -17.98 -2.63
N GLY A 506 15.70 -17.79 -2.41
CA GLY A 506 14.93 -16.76 -3.10
C GLY A 506 14.91 -16.97 -4.63
N ARG A 507 14.73 -18.21 -5.09
CA ARG A 507 14.76 -18.55 -6.53
C ARG A 507 13.43 -19.09 -7.04
N CYS A 508 13.09 -18.69 -8.28
CA CYS A 508 11.93 -19.18 -9.00
C CYS A 508 12.28 -19.33 -10.49
N ASP A 509 12.47 -20.56 -10.93
CA ASP A 509 12.97 -20.86 -12.28
C ASP A 509 12.04 -21.85 -13.00
N ALA A 510 11.65 -21.58 -14.24
CA ALA A 510 11.06 -22.57 -15.11
C ALA A 510 12.14 -23.52 -15.63
N LEU A 511 11.87 -24.83 -15.55
CA LEU A 511 12.79 -25.89 -15.99
C LEU A 511 12.63 -26.15 -17.51
N VAL A 512 12.88 -25.11 -18.29
CA VAL A 512 12.81 -25.11 -19.75
C VAL A 512 14.24 -24.87 -20.27
N ASP A 513 14.65 -25.56 -21.31
CA ASP A 513 15.99 -25.36 -21.88
C ASP A 513 16.10 -24.01 -22.63
N GLU A 514 17.32 -23.48 -22.69
CA GLU A 514 17.57 -22.14 -23.22
C GLU A 514 17.19 -22.01 -24.70
N GLN A 515 17.34 -23.09 -25.50
CA GLN A 515 16.98 -23.04 -26.93
C GLN A 515 15.45 -22.88 -27.10
N GLU A 516 14.69 -23.59 -26.28
CA GLU A 516 13.22 -23.44 -26.28
C GLU A 516 12.77 -22.07 -25.75
N ILE A 517 13.45 -21.53 -24.72
CA ILE A 517 13.18 -20.16 -24.24
C ILE A 517 13.40 -19.16 -25.37
N GLU A 518 14.54 -19.21 -26.05
CA GLU A 518 14.85 -18.31 -27.17
C GLU A 518 13.86 -18.47 -28.35
N ARG A 519 13.46 -19.71 -28.65
CA ARG A 519 12.43 -19.96 -29.66
C ARG A 519 11.11 -19.28 -29.29
N ARG A 520 10.66 -19.42 -28.03
CA ARG A 520 9.41 -18.82 -27.54
C ARG A 520 9.47 -17.30 -27.50
N ARG A 521 10.62 -16.71 -27.13
CA ARG A 521 10.82 -15.24 -27.19
C ARG A 521 10.64 -14.70 -28.61
N GLY A 522 11.01 -15.48 -29.63
CA GLY A 522 10.81 -15.13 -31.03
C GLY A 522 9.34 -15.12 -31.49
N GLU A 523 8.41 -15.64 -30.72
CA GLU A 523 6.97 -15.66 -31.05
C GLU A 523 6.26 -14.33 -30.74
N GLY A 524 6.93 -13.41 -30.03
CA GLY A 524 6.39 -12.11 -29.64
C GLY A 524 5.85 -12.05 -28.22
N LEU A 525 5.32 -10.89 -27.86
CA LEU A 525 4.75 -10.65 -26.54
C LEU A 525 3.26 -11.03 -26.47
N PRO A 526 2.73 -11.36 -25.29
CA PRO A 526 1.30 -11.54 -25.10
C PRO A 526 0.52 -10.30 -25.52
N GLU A 527 -0.66 -10.50 -26.09
CA GLU A 527 -1.57 -9.40 -26.38
C GLU A 527 -2.05 -8.74 -25.09
N ILE A 528 -2.13 -7.42 -25.10
CA ILE A 528 -2.66 -6.63 -23.98
C ILE A 528 -3.90 -5.86 -24.44
N PRO A 529 -4.87 -5.62 -23.53
CA PRO A 529 -6.06 -4.83 -23.87
C PRO A 529 -5.70 -3.43 -24.37
N GLN A 530 -6.49 -2.90 -25.29
CA GLN A 530 -6.33 -1.51 -25.74
C GLN A 530 -6.60 -0.53 -24.59
N SER A 531 -5.95 0.63 -24.64
CA SER A 531 -6.25 1.73 -23.72
C SER A 531 -7.64 2.31 -24.02
N ASN A 532 -8.43 2.51 -22.95
CA ASN A 532 -9.78 3.06 -23.06
C ASN A 532 -9.84 4.57 -22.79
N THR A 533 -8.79 5.14 -22.23
CA THR A 533 -8.72 6.55 -21.86
C THR A 533 -7.36 7.15 -22.23
N PRO A 534 -7.29 8.48 -22.45
CA PRO A 534 -6.01 9.15 -22.70
C PRO A 534 -5.00 8.97 -21.58
N TRP A 535 -5.49 8.81 -20.32
CA TRP A 535 -4.63 8.58 -19.18
C TRP A 535 -4.01 7.18 -19.17
N GLU A 536 -4.78 6.15 -19.51
CA GLU A 536 -4.26 4.78 -19.65
C GLU A 536 -3.15 4.70 -20.71
N GLU A 537 -3.35 5.36 -21.84
CA GLU A 537 -2.36 5.40 -22.92
C GLU A 537 -1.08 6.11 -22.48
N LEU A 538 -1.21 7.31 -21.91
CA LEU A 538 -0.06 8.08 -21.40
C LEU A 538 0.68 7.32 -20.30
N TYR A 539 -0.06 6.70 -19.39
CA TYR A 539 0.51 5.91 -18.29
C TYR A 539 1.37 4.76 -18.82
N ARG A 540 0.85 3.95 -19.76
CA ARG A 540 1.59 2.83 -20.36
C ARG A 540 2.89 3.25 -21.03
N GLN A 541 2.90 4.41 -21.66
CA GLN A 541 4.10 4.94 -22.34
C GLN A 541 5.18 5.42 -21.38
N MET A 542 4.82 5.79 -20.16
CA MET A 542 5.70 6.52 -19.23
C MET A 542 6.01 5.78 -17.94
N THR A 543 5.30 4.67 -17.65
CA THR A 543 5.46 3.97 -16.37
C THR A 543 6.65 3.03 -16.36
N GLY A 544 7.37 3.02 -15.22
CA GLY A 544 8.36 1.98 -14.90
C GLY A 544 7.72 0.71 -14.36
N GLN A 545 8.54 -0.26 -13.97
CA GLN A 545 8.12 -1.55 -13.43
C GLN A 545 7.76 -1.48 -11.93
N LEU A 546 7.07 -2.51 -11.41
CA LEU A 546 6.73 -2.60 -9.98
C LEU A 546 7.97 -2.64 -9.07
N ALA A 547 9.04 -3.29 -9.49
CA ALA A 547 10.31 -3.28 -8.78
C ALA A 547 10.79 -1.85 -8.50
N ASP A 548 10.58 -0.93 -9.46
CA ASP A 548 10.97 0.48 -9.42
C ASP A 548 9.84 1.41 -8.96
N GLY A 549 8.79 0.85 -8.37
CA GLY A 549 7.68 1.60 -7.81
C GLY A 549 6.58 1.99 -8.80
N ALA A 550 6.64 1.57 -10.07
CA ALA A 550 5.68 1.91 -11.12
C ALA A 550 5.36 3.42 -11.16
N VAL A 551 6.38 4.25 -11.14
CA VAL A 551 6.27 5.71 -11.26
C VAL A 551 6.37 6.12 -12.72
N LEU A 552 5.95 7.34 -13.03
CA LEU A 552 6.24 7.95 -14.32
C LEU A 552 7.69 8.42 -14.30
N ASP A 553 8.59 7.73 -14.99
CA ASP A 553 10.04 7.90 -14.84
C ASP A 553 10.53 9.34 -15.06
N PHE A 554 9.86 10.10 -15.93
CA PHE A 554 10.23 11.51 -16.13
C PHE A 554 9.97 12.40 -14.91
N THR A 555 9.13 11.99 -13.95
CA THR A 555 8.69 12.85 -12.83
C THR A 555 9.74 12.96 -11.71
N VAL A 556 10.56 11.94 -11.51
CA VAL A 556 11.52 11.89 -10.40
C VAL A 556 12.65 12.93 -10.50
N LYS A 557 12.87 13.52 -11.69
CA LYS A 557 13.87 14.57 -11.89
C LYS A 557 13.46 15.93 -11.34
N TYR A 558 12.18 16.14 -11.00
CA TYR A 558 11.64 17.43 -10.57
C TYR A 558 11.67 17.65 -9.05
N ARG A 559 12.43 16.84 -8.32
CA ARG A 559 12.61 17.02 -6.88
C ARG A 559 13.24 18.37 -6.53
N GLY A 560 12.72 19.00 -5.45
CA GLY A 560 13.28 20.24 -4.92
C GLY A 560 13.25 21.37 -5.96
N THR A 561 12.31 21.34 -6.89
CA THR A 561 12.09 22.49 -7.77
C THR A 561 11.74 23.67 -6.89
N SER A 562 12.66 24.66 -6.83
CA SER A 562 12.44 25.86 -6.06
C SER A 562 11.14 26.52 -6.51
N ARG A 563 10.20 26.70 -5.57
CA ARG A 563 8.98 27.47 -5.82
C ARG A 563 9.39 28.89 -6.21
N LYS A 564 9.23 29.22 -7.46
CA LYS A 564 9.29 30.61 -7.88
C LYS A 564 7.98 31.27 -7.52
N VAL A 565 8.06 32.47 -6.95
CA VAL A 565 6.88 33.31 -6.71
C VAL A 565 5.99 33.26 -7.96
N PRO A 566 4.66 33.12 -7.82
CA PRO A 566 3.75 33.10 -8.95
C PRO A 566 4.04 34.25 -9.90
N ARG A 567 4.20 33.92 -11.18
CA ARG A 567 4.45 34.93 -12.20
C ARG A 567 3.21 35.78 -12.35
N HIS A 568 3.39 37.05 -12.57
CA HIS A 568 2.29 37.94 -12.92
C HIS A 568 1.71 37.51 -14.26
N ASN A 569 0.43 37.16 -14.29
CA ASN A 569 -0.27 36.83 -15.52
C ASN A 569 -0.87 38.05 -16.22
N HIS A 570 -0.75 39.22 -15.58
CA HIS A 570 -1.28 40.50 -16.06
C HIS A 570 -0.30 41.63 -15.83
#